data_c68ef9bfdc0bfa100659e8ebada8f518
#
_entry.id   c68ef9bfdc0bfa100659e8ebada8f518
#
_cell.length_a   1.000
_cell.length_b   1.000
_cell.length_c   1.000
_cell.angle_alpha   90.00
_cell.angle_beta   90.00
_cell.angle_gamma   90.00
#
_symmetry.space_group_name_H-M   'P 1'
#
loop_
_entity.id
_entity.type
_entity.pdbx_description
1 polymer ?
#
loop_
_entity_poly.entity_id
_entity_poly.type
_entity_poly.pdbx_seq_one_letter_code
_entity_poly.pdbx_strand_id
1 'polypeptide(L)'
;MEAKETARIAKVCEKNGADGILVGGSLMLKNNFEENLALIKQNVNIPVIIFPGIFNFVSPHADALLLLSVITSRNPQMLIGEHVRAAPLIKHYNLETIGTAYMVVESGNSTSVQFMSDSTPIPRKKYDIAVAHALAGQYLGMRILYMDA
;
A
#
# COMPACT_ATOMS: atom_id res chain seq x y z
N MET A 1 5.88 -16.47 -1.02
CA MET A 1 4.93 -17.32 -1.78
C MET A 1 5.49 -17.49 -3.17
N GLU A 2 5.29 -18.62 -3.82
CA GLU A 2 5.69 -18.81 -5.21
C GLU A 2 4.73 -18.10 -6.16
N ALA A 3 5.22 -17.58 -7.28
CA ALA A 3 4.44 -16.75 -8.20
C ALA A 3 3.19 -17.45 -8.75
N LYS A 4 3.30 -18.75 -9.08
CA LYS A 4 2.17 -19.56 -9.54
C LYS A 4 1.06 -19.69 -8.48
N GLU A 5 1.44 -19.85 -7.22
CA GLU A 5 0.48 -19.95 -6.11
C GLU A 5 -0.21 -18.60 -5.86
N THR A 6 0.53 -17.50 -5.96
CA THR A 6 -0.04 -16.15 -5.83
C THR A 6 -1.09 -15.88 -6.91
N ALA A 7 -0.79 -16.24 -8.16
CA ALA A 7 -1.75 -16.08 -9.27
C ALA A 7 -2.99 -16.99 -9.10
N ARG A 8 -2.80 -18.23 -8.59
CA ARG A 8 -3.92 -19.13 -8.27
C ARG A 8 -4.86 -18.54 -7.23
N ILE A 9 -4.30 -17.97 -6.16
CA ILE A 9 -5.06 -17.30 -5.09
C ILE A 9 -5.83 -16.10 -5.66
N ALA A 10 -5.17 -15.24 -6.44
CA ALA A 10 -5.81 -14.09 -7.06
C ALA A 10 -7.02 -14.48 -7.91
N LYS A 11 -6.89 -15.55 -8.69
CA LYS A 11 -8.00 -16.09 -9.50
C LYS A 11 -9.15 -16.62 -8.65
N VAL A 12 -8.86 -17.22 -7.50
CA VAL A 12 -9.89 -17.66 -6.55
C VAL A 12 -10.61 -16.45 -5.96
N CYS A 13 -9.87 -15.39 -5.58
CA CYS A 13 -10.47 -14.16 -5.07
C CYS A 13 -11.43 -13.54 -6.10
N GLU A 14 -11.00 -13.38 -7.36
CA GLU A 14 -11.86 -12.86 -8.44
C GLU A 14 -13.14 -13.68 -8.60
N LYS A 15 -13.02 -15.01 -8.64
CA LYS A 15 -14.19 -15.90 -8.75
C LYS A 15 -15.18 -15.80 -7.60
N ASN A 16 -14.72 -15.36 -6.43
CA ASN A 16 -15.53 -15.16 -5.23
C ASN A 16 -15.95 -13.70 -5.02
N GLY A 17 -15.85 -12.85 -6.06
CA GLY A 17 -16.42 -11.51 -6.06
C GLY A 17 -15.48 -10.42 -5.54
N ALA A 18 -14.15 -10.62 -5.57
CA ALA A 18 -13.22 -9.53 -5.31
C ALA A 18 -13.24 -8.54 -6.49
N ASP A 19 -13.27 -7.23 -6.20
CA ASP A 19 -13.28 -6.15 -7.18
C ASP A 19 -11.86 -5.69 -7.57
N GLY A 20 -10.83 -6.16 -6.88
CA GLY A 20 -9.43 -5.85 -7.17
C GLY A 20 -8.48 -6.65 -6.30
N ILE A 21 -7.21 -6.68 -6.69
CA ILE A 21 -6.15 -7.37 -5.95
C ILE A 21 -5.10 -6.36 -5.51
N LEU A 22 -4.86 -6.26 -4.21
CA LEU A 22 -3.74 -5.50 -3.66
C LEU A 22 -2.51 -6.41 -3.54
N VAL A 23 -1.39 -5.99 -4.11
CA VAL A 23 -0.13 -6.76 -4.11
C VAL A 23 0.97 -5.96 -3.43
N GLY A 24 1.52 -6.51 -2.36
CA GLY A 24 2.61 -5.85 -1.63
C GLY A 24 2.80 -6.38 -0.22
N GLY A 25 3.45 -5.60 0.61
CA GLY A 25 3.71 -5.91 2.02
C GLY A 25 4.84 -5.07 2.59
N SER A 26 4.89 -4.96 3.93
CA SER A 26 5.85 -4.11 4.64
C SER A 26 7.30 -4.59 4.51
N LEU A 27 7.52 -5.89 4.35
CA LEU A 27 8.84 -6.48 4.18
C LEU A 27 8.78 -7.66 3.21
N MET A 28 9.49 -7.54 2.10
CA MET A 28 9.57 -8.60 1.09
C MET A 28 10.97 -9.23 1.11
N LEU A 29 11.03 -10.49 1.55
CA LEU A 29 12.29 -11.24 1.70
C LEU A 29 12.77 -11.90 0.39
N LYS A 30 11.93 -11.96 -0.64
CA LYS A 30 12.23 -12.56 -1.94
C LYS A 30 12.06 -11.53 -3.05
N ASN A 31 13.01 -11.51 -3.98
CA ASN A 31 12.98 -10.59 -5.13
C ASN A 31 12.19 -11.20 -6.31
N ASN A 32 10.92 -11.53 -6.07
CA ASN A 32 10.01 -12.07 -7.09
C ASN A 32 8.75 -11.21 -7.28
N PHE A 33 8.83 -9.93 -6.93
CA PHE A 33 7.68 -9.01 -6.98
C PHE A 33 7.16 -8.82 -8.40
N GLU A 34 8.05 -8.54 -9.35
CA GLU A 34 7.71 -8.35 -10.77
C GLU A 34 7.07 -9.61 -11.38
N GLU A 35 7.65 -10.77 -11.12
CA GLU A 35 7.12 -12.05 -11.60
C GLU A 35 5.72 -12.33 -11.02
N ASN A 36 5.53 -12.07 -9.72
CA ASN A 36 4.23 -12.21 -9.06
C ASN A 36 3.18 -11.29 -9.71
N LEU A 37 3.50 -10.01 -9.90
CA LEU A 37 2.59 -9.05 -10.52
C LEU A 37 2.21 -9.48 -11.94
N ALA A 38 3.21 -9.81 -12.76
CA ALA A 38 2.98 -10.23 -14.14
C ALA A 38 2.07 -11.46 -14.22
N LEU A 39 2.32 -12.48 -13.38
CA LEU A 39 1.50 -13.68 -13.34
C LEU A 39 0.09 -13.44 -12.81
N ILE A 40 -0.08 -12.61 -11.79
CA ILE A 40 -1.41 -12.22 -11.30
C ILE A 40 -2.16 -11.55 -12.44
N LYS A 41 -1.56 -10.52 -13.06
CA LYS A 41 -2.20 -9.75 -14.14
C LYS A 41 -2.61 -10.60 -15.34
N GLN A 42 -1.84 -11.63 -15.68
CA GLN A 42 -2.19 -12.59 -16.74
C GLN A 42 -3.36 -13.52 -16.38
N ASN A 43 -3.70 -13.66 -15.11
CA ASN A 43 -4.67 -14.64 -14.62
C ASN A 43 -5.97 -14.06 -14.08
N VAL A 44 -6.09 -12.73 -13.98
CA VAL A 44 -7.30 -12.03 -13.52
C VAL A 44 -7.66 -10.88 -14.46
N ASN A 45 -8.96 -10.53 -14.50
CA ASN A 45 -9.49 -9.41 -15.28
C ASN A 45 -9.79 -8.18 -14.42
N ILE A 46 -9.78 -8.34 -13.09
CA ILE A 46 -9.97 -7.25 -12.12
C ILE A 46 -8.67 -6.46 -11.94
N PRO A 47 -8.75 -5.19 -11.47
CA PRO A 47 -7.58 -4.35 -11.25
C PRO A 47 -6.56 -4.99 -10.30
N VAL A 48 -5.28 -4.92 -10.68
CA VAL A 48 -4.14 -5.32 -9.86
C VAL A 48 -3.41 -4.05 -9.44
N ILE A 49 -3.42 -3.78 -8.14
CA ILE A 49 -2.98 -2.53 -7.56
C ILE A 49 -1.78 -2.79 -6.64
N ILE A 50 -0.70 -2.06 -6.82
CA ILE A 50 0.45 -2.14 -5.91
C ILE A 50 0.08 -1.51 -4.57
N PHE A 51 0.24 -2.29 -3.50
CA PHE A 51 0.26 -1.82 -2.12
C PHE A 51 1.73 -1.73 -1.68
N PRO A 52 2.40 -0.57 -1.82
CA PRO A 52 3.82 -0.48 -1.61
C PRO A 52 4.17 -0.69 -0.14
N GLY A 53 5.26 -1.43 0.11
CA GLY A 53 5.91 -1.44 1.40
C GLY A 53 6.75 -0.18 1.61
N ILE A 54 7.76 -0.28 2.47
CA ILE A 54 8.67 0.84 2.78
C ILE A 54 9.56 1.20 1.59
N PHE A 55 9.80 0.25 0.67
CA PHE A 55 10.59 0.46 -0.54
C PHE A 55 9.67 0.53 -1.75
N ASN A 56 9.96 1.48 -2.63
CA ASN A 56 9.18 1.79 -3.82
C ASN A 56 9.10 0.62 -4.80
N PHE A 57 8.10 -0.20 -4.65
CA PHE A 57 7.74 -1.16 -5.66
C PHE A 57 6.89 -0.46 -6.73
N VAL A 58 7.51 -0.07 -7.83
CA VAL A 58 6.84 0.50 -9.00
C VAL A 58 7.04 -0.47 -10.16
N SER A 59 5.96 -0.90 -10.79
CA SER A 59 6.01 -1.90 -11.85
C SER A 59 5.03 -1.57 -12.98
N PRO A 60 5.41 -1.79 -14.26
CA PRO A 60 4.49 -1.61 -15.38
C PRO A 60 3.40 -2.71 -15.47
N HIS A 61 3.51 -3.76 -14.67
CA HIS A 61 2.56 -4.88 -14.67
C HIS A 61 1.32 -4.64 -13.81
N ALA A 62 1.25 -3.52 -13.09
CA ALA A 62 0.07 -3.15 -12.31
C ALA A 62 -0.82 -2.15 -13.06
N ASP A 63 -2.10 -2.09 -12.68
CA ASP A 63 -3.04 -1.09 -13.19
C ASP A 63 -2.91 0.24 -12.43
N ALA A 64 -2.59 0.17 -11.13
CA ALA A 64 -2.44 1.35 -10.29
C ALA A 64 -1.47 1.09 -9.13
N LEU A 65 -1.10 2.18 -8.45
CA LEU A 65 -0.29 2.19 -7.24
C LEU A 65 -0.99 3.01 -6.16
N LEU A 66 -1.13 2.47 -4.95
CA LEU A 66 -1.48 3.28 -3.79
C LEU A 66 -0.28 4.14 -3.41
N LEU A 67 -0.38 5.45 -3.62
CA LEU A 67 0.66 6.38 -3.21
C LEU A 67 0.52 6.67 -1.72
N LEU A 68 1.10 5.77 -0.89
CA LEU A 68 0.90 5.75 0.56
C LEU A 68 1.71 6.84 1.26
N SER A 69 1.04 7.73 1.98
CA SER A 69 1.66 8.58 3.01
C SER A 69 1.29 8.06 4.39
N VAL A 70 2.28 7.65 5.19
CA VAL A 70 2.05 7.17 6.55
C VAL A 70 1.84 8.36 7.47
N ILE A 71 0.60 8.86 7.53
CA ILE A 71 0.26 10.11 8.22
C ILE A 71 0.40 10.06 9.75
N THR A 72 0.55 8.88 10.32
CA THR A 72 0.90 8.68 11.75
C THR A 72 2.41 8.72 12.01
N SER A 73 3.23 8.67 10.98
CA SER A 73 4.68 8.83 11.08
C SER A 73 5.08 10.31 11.18
N ARG A 74 6.24 10.56 11.76
CA ARG A 74 6.93 11.87 11.71
C ARG A 74 8.25 11.76 10.92
N ASN A 75 8.49 10.59 10.32
CA ASN A 75 9.60 10.38 9.42
C ASN A 75 9.26 10.97 8.04
N PRO A 76 9.98 11.99 7.56
CA PRO A 76 9.70 12.61 6.27
C PRO A 76 9.84 11.64 5.08
N GLN A 77 10.62 10.57 5.19
CA GLN A 77 10.69 9.54 4.15
C GLN A 77 9.34 8.86 3.95
N MET A 78 8.60 8.58 5.04
CA MET A 78 7.28 7.94 4.98
C MET A 78 6.16 8.91 4.57
N LEU A 79 6.40 10.22 4.69
CA LEU A 79 5.42 11.24 4.35
C LEU A 79 5.53 11.71 2.89
N ILE A 80 6.75 11.88 2.38
CA ILE A 80 7.01 12.41 1.03
C ILE A 80 8.27 11.85 0.36
N GLY A 81 9.31 11.46 1.12
CA GLY A 81 10.60 11.09 0.55
C GLY A 81 10.53 9.93 -0.43
N GLU A 82 9.79 8.88 -0.10
CA GLU A 82 9.60 7.72 -0.97
C GLU A 82 8.79 8.08 -2.23
N HIS A 83 7.83 9.00 -2.13
CA HIS A 83 7.05 9.49 -3.28
C HIS A 83 7.94 10.20 -4.31
N VAL A 84 8.87 11.03 -3.83
CA VAL A 84 9.84 11.74 -4.68
C VAL A 84 10.71 10.75 -5.45
N ARG A 85 11.16 9.67 -4.81
CA ARG A 85 11.98 8.62 -5.45
C ARG A 85 11.18 7.83 -6.48
N ALA A 86 9.90 7.54 -6.20
CA ALA A 86 9.03 6.77 -7.08
C ALA A 86 8.55 7.56 -8.30
N ALA A 87 8.35 8.86 -8.17
CA ALA A 87 7.71 9.71 -9.16
C ALA A 87 8.27 9.59 -10.59
N PRO A 88 9.60 9.54 -10.84
CA PRO A 88 10.13 9.38 -12.19
C PRO A 88 9.73 8.05 -12.85
N LEU A 89 9.73 6.94 -12.10
CA LEU A 89 9.32 5.62 -12.61
C LEU A 89 7.82 5.55 -12.84
N ILE A 90 7.03 6.09 -11.93
CA ILE A 90 5.55 6.19 -12.07
C ILE A 90 5.22 6.92 -13.37
N LYS A 91 5.87 8.05 -13.62
CA LYS A 91 5.70 8.81 -14.87
C LYS A 91 6.16 8.02 -16.09
N HIS A 92 7.29 7.34 -16.01
CA HIS A 92 7.84 6.53 -17.11
C HIS A 92 6.89 5.40 -17.52
N TYR A 93 6.29 4.71 -16.56
CA TYR A 93 5.33 3.62 -16.81
C TYR A 93 3.91 4.10 -17.05
N ASN A 94 3.64 5.39 -16.95
CA ASN A 94 2.29 5.97 -17.01
C ASN A 94 1.31 5.26 -16.07
N LEU A 95 1.79 4.94 -14.86
CA LEU A 95 1.03 4.17 -13.86
C LEU A 95 0.05 5.10 -13.13
N GLU A 96 -1.21 4.67 -13.01
CA GLU A 96 -2.20 5.39 -12.20
C GLU A 96 -1.76 5.42 -10.73
N THR A 97 -1.92 6.59 -10.09
CA THR A 97 -1.64 6.75 -8.66
C THR A 97 -2.90 7.09 -7.87
N ILE A 98 -3.06 6.43 -6.73
CA ILE A 98 -4.17 6.69 -5.81
C ILE A 98 -3.60 7.21 -4.51
N GLY A 99 -3.70 8.52 -4.27
CA GLY A 99 -3.23 9.16 -3.03
C GLY A 99 -3.94 8.57 -1.82
N THR A 100 -3.17 7.98 -0.90
CA THR A 100 -3.70 7.19 0.21
C THR A 100 -3.09 7.63 1.54
N ALA A 101 -3.94 8.07 2.46
CA ALA A 101 -3.58 8.33 3.85
C ALA A 101 -3.52 7.01 4.61
N TYR A 102 -2.33 6.62 5.07
CA TYR A 102 -2.13 5.39 5.82
C TYR A 102 -2.00 5.71 7.31
N MET A 103 -2.90 5.18 8.13
CA MET A 103 -2.92 5.35 9.58
C MET A 103 -2.61 4.04 10.29
N VAL A 104 -1.69 4.08 11.24
CA VAL A 104 -1.45 2.98 12.17
C VAL A 104 -2.23 3.23 13.45
N VAL A 105 -3.04 2.24 13.85
CA VAL A 105 -3.84 2.26 15.08
C VAL A 105 -3.31 1.21 16.04
N GLU A 106 -3.33 1.50 17.33
CA GLU A 106 -2.85 0.59 18.37
C GLU A 106 -3.66 -0.72 18.38
N SER A 107 -2.96 -1.85 18.22
CA SER A 107 -3.55 -3.21 18.27
C SER A 107 -3.23 -3.97 19.56
N GLY A 108 -2.39 -3.40 20.43
CA GLY A 108 -1.90 -4.04 21.65
C GLY A 108 -0.53 -4.72 21.49
N ASN A 109 -0.08 -4.95 20.25
CA ASN A 109 1.24 -5.47 19.93
C ASN A 109 1.90 -4.61 18.85
N SER A 110 3.23 -4.54 18.87
CA SER A 110 3.98 -3.86 17.82
C SER A 110 3.84 -4.62 16.49
N THR A 111 3.43 -3.91 15.43
CA THR A 111 3.32 -4.48 14.08
C THR A 111 4.57 -4.20 13.26
N SER A 112 4.77 -4.97 12.18
CA SER A 112 5.89 -4.75 11.25
C SER A 112 5.84 -3.34 10.64
N VAL A 113 4.66 -2.86 10.28
CA VAL A 113 4.51 -1.51 9.72
C VAL A 113 4.84 -0.43 10.73
N GLN A 114 4.41 -0.58 11.98
CA GLN A 114 4.77 0.36 13.06
C GLN A 114 6.28 0.48 13.21
N PHE A 115 6.97 -0.66 13.33
CA PHE A 115 8.42 -0.71 13.49
C PHE A 115 9.15 -0.11 12.28
N MET A 116 8.76 -0.52 11.09
CA MET A 116 9.46 -0.15 9.85
C MET A 116 9.19 1.29 9.42
N SER A 117 8.04 1.88 9.76
CA SER A 117 7.67 3.24 9.38
C SER A 117 8.00 4.29 10.45
N ASP A 118 8.53 3.88 11.59
CA ASP A 118 8.75 4.78 12.74
C ASP A 118 7.47 5.56 13.09
N SER A 119 6.34 4.84 13.11
CA SER A 119 5.04 5.42 13.42
C SER A 119 4.74 5.34 14.91
N THR A 120 4.13 6.39 15.44
CA THR A 120 3.44 6.33 16.73
C THR A 120 1.98 5.96 16.46
N PRO A 121 1.53 4.74 16.79
CA PRO A 121 0.15 4.33 16.55
C PRO A 121 -0.83 5.22 17.30
N ILE A 122 -1.95 5.51 16.69
CA ILE A 122 -3.03 6.24 17.34
C ILE A 122 -3.61 5.36 18.45
N PRO A 123 -3.67 5.84 19.71
CA PRO A 123 -4.24 5.05 20.79
C PRO A 123 -5.68 4.64 20.49
N ARG A 124 -6.02 3.37 20.71
CA ARG A 124 -7.30 2.75 20.32
C ARG A 124 -8.53 3.54 20.78
N LYS A 125 -8.46 4.22 21.93
CA LYS A 125 -9.59 4.98 22.53
C LYS A 125 -9.56 6.48 22.17
N LYS A 126 -8.63 6.93 21.33
CA LYS A 126 -8.47 8.32 20.94
C LYS A 126 -9.05 8.59 19.55
N TYR A 127 -10.38 8.51 19.45
CA TYR A 127 -11.10 8.71 18.18
C TYR A 127 -10.93 10.11 17.61
N ASP A 128 -10.82 11.12 18.46
CA ASP A 128 -10.57 12.51 18.10
C ASP A 128 -9.25 12.66 17.34
N ILE A 129 -8.18 11.97 17.77
CA ILE A 129 -6.89 11.96 17.10
C ILE A 129 -7.02 11.25 15.73
N ALA A 130 -7.74 10.12 15.66
CA ALA A 130 -7.94 9.41 14.40
C ALA A 130 -8.70 10.28 13.38
N VAL A 131 -9.77 10.93 13.80
CA VAL A 131 -10.55 11.86 12.97
C VAL A 131 -9.68 13.02 12.49
N ALA A 132 -8.88 13.62 13.36
CA ALA A 132 -7.99 14.72 12.99
C ALA A 132 -6.97 14.31 11.91
N HIS A 133 -6.38 13.10 12.00
CA HIS A 133 -5.48 12.57 10.99
C HIS A 133 -6.22 12.30 9.66
N ALA A 134 -7.41 11.72 9.71
CA ALA A 134 -8.22 11.45 8.51
C ALA A 134 -8.57 12.75 7.77
N LEU A 135 -9.02 13.77 8.49
CA LEU A 135 -9.32 15.09 7.93
C LEU A 135 -8.06 15.75 7.34
N ALA A 136 -6.93 15.65 8.01
CA ALA A 136 -5.67 16.16 7.46
C ALA A 136 -5.31 15.47 6.14
N GLY A 137 -5.44 14.14 6.05
CA GLY A 137 -5.25 13.38 4.81
C GLY A 137 -6.20 13.86 3.70
N GLN A 138 -7.48 14.04 4.02
CA GLN A 138 -8.49 14.55 3.08
C GLN A 138 -8.12 15.96 2.57
N TYR A 139 -7.73 16.87 3.46
CA TYR A 139 -7.37 18.23 3.09
C TYR A 139 -6.08 18.30 2.25
N LEU A 140 -5.19 17.33 2.40
CA LEU A 140 -4.02 17.14 1.53
C LEU A 140 -4.36 16.50 0.19
N GLY A 141 -5.64 16.20 -0.09
CA GLY A 141 -6.10 15.65 -1.37
C GLY A 141 -5.99 14.13 -1.48
N MET A 142 -5.77 13.42 -0.37
CA MET A 142 -5.75 11.95 -0.38
C MET A 142 -7.16 11.39 -0.58
N ARG A 143 -7.28 10.40 -1.48
CA ARG A 143 -8.58 9.86 -1.92
C ARG A 143 -9.03 8.67 -1.09
N ILE A 144 -8.09 7.96 -0.49
CA ILE A 144 -8.33 6.78 0.34
C ILE A 144 -7.74 7.01 1.72
N LEU A 145 -8.44 6.54 2.74
CA LEU A 145 -7.93 6.35 4.09
C LEU A 145 -7.79 4.85 4.34
N TYR A 146 -6.58 4.40 4.62
CA TYR A 146 -6.29 3.03 5.01
C TYR A 146 -5.89 2.99 6.48
N MET A 147 -6.57 2.16 7.27
CA MET A 147 -6.26 1.96 8.68
C MET A 147 -5.69 0.57 8.89
N ASP A 148 -4.56 0.49 9.57
CA ASP A 148 -3.88 -0.75 9.95
C ASP A 148 -3.73 -0.82 11.48
N ALA A 149 -3.82 -2.05 12.05
CA ALA A 149 -3.81 -2.26 13.48
C ALA A 149 -3.10 -3.56 13.88
#